data_99c25175d4e209549bfc8e3cfb99095a
#
_entry.id   99c25175d4e209549bfc8e3cfb99095a
#
_cell.length_a   1.000
_cell.length_b   1.000
_cell.length_c   1.000
_cell.angle_alpha   90.00
_cell.angle_beta   90.00
_cell.angle_gamma   90.00
#
_symmetry.space_group_name_H-M   'P 1'
#
loop_
_entity.id
_entity.type
_entity.pdbx_description
1 polymer ?
#
loop_
_entity_poly.entity_id
_entity_poly.type
_entity_poly.pdbx_seq_one_letter_code
_entity_poly.pdbx_strand_id
1 'polypeptide(L)'
;MAKTKYVGEIGIDGSPPHKSSIKLQTEVFSRFLTRASELGGKILSIHSRGAAALVLDEIERNGHGTPPILHWFSGTKQQVERAAKLGCWFSVGPAMLRSRKGRELLASMPRHRLLTETDGPFATDVDRPLMPWDVCMALPAIAEVWETTPANVDQIVSANFRKLINATEQGGAAAKLIGNC
;
A
#
# COMPACT_ATOMS: atom_id res chain seq x y z
N MET A 1 -15.47 -8.10 6.29
CA MET A 1 -14.91 -8.13 4.93
C MET A 1 -15.96 -8.30 3.83
N ALA A 2 -16.99 -9.13 3.93
CA ALA A 2 -17.92 -9.35 2.80
C ALA A 2 -18.59 -8.07 2.27
N LYS A 3 -18.91 -7.11 3.13
CA LYS A 3 -19.63 -5.87 2.78
C LYS A 3 -18.74 -4.67 2.40
N THR A 4 -17.41 -4.79 2.47
CA THR A 4 -16.49 -3.70 2.15
C THR A 4 -15.56 -4.09 1.00
N LYS A 5 -15.26 -3.11 0.12
CA LYS A 5 -14.26 -3.24 -0.95
C LYS A 5 -12.85 -2.93 -0.43
N TYR A 6 -12.75 -1.99 0.50
CA TYR A 6 -11.48 -1.53 1.06
C TYR A 6 -11.23 -2.18 2.42
N VAL A 7 -10.08 -2.78 2.60
CA VAL A 7 -9.67 -3.45 3.84
C VAL A 7 -8.32 -2.89 4.27
N GLY A 8 -8.28 -2.34 5.43
CA GLY A 8 -7.07 -1.75 6.01
C GLY A 8 -7.39 -1.03 7.32
N GLU A 9 -6.42 -0.80 8.10
CA GLU A 9 -5.04 -1.21 7.92
C GLU A 9 -4.85 -2.64 8.44
N ILE A 10 -4.18 -3.51 7.67
CA ILE A 10 -3.80 -4.88 8.08
C ILE A 10 -2.28 -5.04 7.86
N GLY A 11 -1.64 -6.00 8.47
CA GLY A 11 -0.21 -6.23 8.24
C GLY A 11 0.56 -6.66 9.47
N ILE A 12 1.87 -6.39 9.49
CA ILE A 12 2.79 -6.78 10.55
C ILE A 12 3.65 -5.58 10.94
N ASP A 13 3.65 -5.24 12.23
CA ASP A 13 4.56 -4.28 12.83
C ASP A 13 5.68 -4.99 13.59
N GLY A 14 6.90 -4.93 13.05
CA GLY A 14 8.11 -5.49 13.66
C GLY A 14 8.88 -4.49 14.52
N SER A 15 8.34 -3.30 14.79
CA SER A 15 8.98 -2.30 15.65
C SER A 15 9.08 -2.80 17.11
N PRO A 16 10.03 -2.30 17.91
CA PRO A 16 10.31 -2.82 19.24
C PRO A 16 9.09 -3.01 20.14
N PRO A 17 8.11 -2.09 20.22
CA PRO A 17 6.93 -2.27 21.07
C PRO A 17 6.04 -3.46 20.67
N HIS A 18 6.07 -3.85 19.39
CA HIS A 18 5.16 -4.86 18.82
C HIS A 18 5.85 -6.18 18.48
N LYS A 19 7.18 -6.25 18.65
CA LYS A 19 8.01 -7.39 18.24
C LYS A 19 7.61 -8.70 18.92
N SER A 20 7.13 -8.67 20.15
CA SER A 20 6.70 -9.88 20.90
C SER A 20 5.47 -10.55 20.28
N SER A 21 4.64 -9.83 19.54
CA SER A 21 3.42 -10.34 18.93
C SER A 21 3.56 -10.70 17.43
N ILE A 22 4.76 -10.66 16.86
CA ILE A 22 4.98 -10.90 15.42
C ILE A 22 4.34 -12.21 14.95
N LYS A 23 4.47 -13.31 15.71
CA LYS A 23 3.89 -14.60 15.34
C LYS A 23 2.37 -14.50 15.20
N LEU A 24 1.70 -13.89 16.16
CA LEU A 24 0.25 -13.69 16.13
C LEU A 24 -0.16 -12.75 15.01
N GLN A 25 0.56 -11.65 14.83
CA GLN A 25 0.32 -10.70 13.72
C GLN A 25 0.42 -11.40 12.37
N THR A 26 1.45 -12.24 12.16
CA THR A 26 1.64 -13.01 10.92
C THR A 26 0.47 -13.97 10.68
N GLU A 27 0.02 -14.69 11.71
CA GLU A 27 -1.13 -15.60 11.61
C GLU A 27 -2.41 -14.85 11.24
N VAL A 28 -2.68 -13.74 11.91
CA VAL A 28 -3.86 -12.90 11.63
C VAL A 28 -3.78 -12.31 10.22
N PHE A 29 -2.64 -11.79 9.82
CA PHE A 29 -2.42 -11.22 8.50
C PHE A 29 -2.60 -12.26 7.38
N SER A 30 -2.04 -13.46 7.55
CA SER A 30 -2.21 -14.60 6.64
C SER A 30 -3.69 -14.94 6.43
N ARG A 31 -4.47 -15.02 7.51
CA ARG A 31 -5.93 -15.26 7.45
C ARG A 31 -6.68 -14.15 6.71
N PHE A 32 -6.28 -12.87 6.89
CA PHE A 32 -6.87 -11.76 6.15
C PHE A 32 -6.59 -11.85 4.65
N LEU A 33 -5.36 -12.17 4.25
CA LEU A 33 -4.98 -12.35 2.85
C LEU A 33 -5.78 -13.48 2.20
N THR A 34 -5.80 -14.66 2.83
CA THR A 34 -6.58 -15.81 2.36
C THR A 34 -8.05 -15.44 2.18
N ARG A 35 -8.64 -14.81 3.19
CA ARG A 35 -10.06 -14.43 3.12
C ARG A 35 -10.35 -13.36 2.08
N ALA A 36 -9.43 -12.42 1.86
CA ALA A 36 -9.56 -11.42 0.81
C ALA A 36 -9.48 -12.05 -0.58
N SER A 37 -8.57 -13.01 -0.77
CA SER A 37 -8.43 -13.78 -2.02
C SER A 37 -9.70 -14.59 -2.34
N GLU A 38 -10.27 -15.29 -1.35
CA GLU A 38 -11.53 -16.04 -1.51
C GLU A 38 -12.72 -15.14 -1.90
N LEU A 39 -12.80 -13.95 -1.31
CA LEU A 39 -13.90 -13.02 -1.58
C LEU A 39 -13.74 -12.27 -2.90
N GLY A 40 -12.53 -12.11 -3.40
CA GLY A 40 -12.20 -11.32 -4.58
C GLY A 40 -12.59 -9.83 -4.46
N GLY A 41 -12.15 -9.02 -5.41
CA GLY A 41 -12.55 -7.62 -5.55
C GLY A 41 -12.20 -6.73 -4.35
N LYS A 42 -11.21 -7.09 -3.52
CA LYS A 42 -10.74 -6.33 -2.37
C LYS A 42 -9.50 -5.53 -2.72
N ILE A 43 -9.35 -4.37 -2.10
CA ILE A 43 -8.13 -3.55 -2.10
C ILE A 43 -7.63 -3.56 -0.65
N LEU A 44 -6.35 -3.90 -0.47
CA LEU A 44 -5.76 -4.06 0.85
C LEU A 44 -4.75 -2.95 1.12
N SER A 45 -4.92 -2.19 2.21
CA SER A 45 -3.89 -1.29 2.73
C SER A 45 -3.06 -2.04 3.78
N ILE A 46 -1.74 -2.15 3.56
CA ILE A 46 -0.89 -3.09 4.29
C ILE A 46 0.26 -2.37 4.98
N HIS A 47 0.29 -2.51 6.30
CA HIS A 47 1.37 -2.09 7.19
C HIS A 47 2.55 -3.09 7.17
N SER A 48 3.79 -2.54 7.14
CA SER A 48 4.99 -3.40 7.04
C SER A 48 6.21 -2.87 7.81
N ARG A 49 6.02 -1.97 8.78
CA ARG A 49 7.11 -1.34 9.53
C ARG A 49 7.96 -2.37 10.25
N GLY A 50 9.28 -2.40 9.96
CA GLY A 50 10.21 -3.35 10.56
C GLY A 50 9.95 -4.83 10.23
N ALA A 51 8.99 -5.13 9.32
CA ALA A 51 8.57 -6.48 8.97
C ALA A 51 8.37 -6.69 7.46
N ALA A 52 8.95 -5.83 6.61
CA ALA A 52 8.74 -5.85 5.18
C ALA A 52 8.98 -7.23 4.53
N ALA A 53 10.02 -7.98 4.95
CA ALA A 53 10.28 -9.32 4.44
C ALA A 53 9.11 -10.28 4.74
N LEU A 54 8.67 -10.33 6.00
CA LEU A 54 7.56 -11.20 6.43
C LEU A 54 6.26 -10.85 5.70
N VAL A 55 5.96 -9.56 5.55
CA VAL A 55 4.77 -9.10 4.81
C VAL A 55 4.82 -9.57 3.36
N LEU A 56 5.97 -9.43 2.69
CA LEU A 56 6.13 -9.90 1.30
C LEU A 56 6.05 -11.42 1.19
N ASP A 57 6.58 -12.17 2.15
CA ASP A 57 6.46 -13.63 2.21
C ASP A 57 4.99 -14.06 2.32
N GLU A 58 4.19 -13.39 3.15
CA GLU A 58 2.77 -13.70 3.30
C GLU A 58 1.95 -13.29 2.07
N ILE A 59 2.25 -12.15 1.44
CA ILE A 59 1.60 -11.73 0.18
C ILE A 59 1.87 -12.76 -0.92
N GLU A 60 3.12 -13.26 -1.04
CA GLU A 60 3.50 -14.25 -2.05
C GLU A 60 2.76 -15.58 -1.85
N ARG A 61 2.58 -16.01 -0.60
CA ARG A 61 1.88 -17.26 -0.27
C ARG A 61 0.36 -17.18 -0.41
N ASN A 62 -0.24 -16.07 0.00
CA ASN A 62 -1.68 -15.99 0.28
C ASN A 62 -2.40 -14.83 -0.41
N GLY A 63 -1.67 -13.90 -1.03
CA GLY A 63 -2.21 -12.62 -1.54
C GLY A 63 -2.76 -12.65 -2.96
N HIS A 64 -3.19 -13.79 -3.47
CA HIS A 64 -3.58 -13.96 -4.87
C HIS A 64 -4.88 -13.21 -5.21
N GLY A 65 -4.88 -12.52 -6.37
CA GLY A 65 -6.09 -11.88 -6.91
C GLY A 65 -6.56 -10.61 -6.19
N THR A 66 -5.82 -10.13 -5.19
CA THR A 66 -6.11 -8.88 -4.48
C THR A 66 -4.95 -7.92 -4.62
N PRO A 67 -5.14 -6.69 -5.14
CA PRO A 67 -4.05 -5.72 -5.23
C PRO A 67 -3.65 -5.21 -3.83
N PRO A 68 -2.45 -5.56 -3.33
CA PRO A 68 -1.95 -5.07 -2.06
C PRO A 68 -1.32 -3.69 -2.24
N ILE A 69 -1.68 -2.73 -1.39
CA ILE A 69 -1.03 -1.43 -1.29
C ILE A 69 -0.13 -1.47 -0.06
N LEU A 70 1.17 -1.40 -0.27
CA LEU A 70 2.13 -1.24 0.82
C LEU A 70 2.16 0.23 1.22
N HIS A 71 1.49 0.54 2.32
CA HIS A 71 1.40 1.90 2.82
C HIS A 71 2.70 2.26 3.55
N TRP A 72 3.17 3.49 3.36
CA TRP A 72 4.41 4.03 3.94
C TRP A 72 5.55 2.99 3.97
N PHE A 73 5.84 2.38 2.82
CA PHE A 73 6.80 1.28 2.75
C PHE A 73 8.20 1.74 3.16
N SER A 74 8.76 1.11 4.19
CA SER A 74 10.04 1.49 4.81
C SER A 74 11.15 0.43 4.69
N GLY A 75 10.98 -0.53 3.79
CA GLY A 75 11.94 -1.61 3.53
C GLY A 75 13.22 -1.16 2.81
N THR A 76 13.84 -2.09 2.10
CA THR A 76 15.02 -1.86 1.24
C THR A 76 14.62 -1.70 -0.22
N LYS A 77 15.53 -1.20 -1.08
CA LYS A 77 15.30 -1.14 -2.55
C LYS A 77 15.04 -2.53 -3.14
N GLN A 78 15.76 -3.56 -2.71
CA GLN A 78 15.52 -4.95 -3.14
C GLN A 78 14.11 -5.43 -2.77
N GLN A 79 13.60 -5.04 -1.59
CA GLN A 79 12.24 -5.35 -1.19
C GLN A 79 11.18 -4.55 -1.99
N VAL A 80 11.47 -3.32 -2.42
CA VAL A 80 10.63 -2.59 -3.38
C VAL A 80 10.55 -3.34 -4.72
N GLU A 81 11.67 -3.81 -5.25
CA GLU A 81 11.71 -4.60 -6.48
C GLU A 81 10.91 -5.91 -6.35
N ARG A 82 11.07 -6.63 -5.23
CA ARG A 82 10.29 -7.84 -4.93
C ARG A 82 8.79 -7.53 -4.86
N ALA A 83 8.41 -6.50 -4.12
CA ALA A 83 7.03 -6.05 -4.00
C ALA A 83 6.41 -5.70 -5.38
N ALA A 84 7.18 -5.00 -6.23
CA ALA A 84 6.74 -4.67 -7.57
C ALA A 84 6.51 -5.92 -8.44
N LYS A 85 7.38 -6.95 -8.33
CA LYS A 85 7.20 -8.25 -9.02
C LYS A 85 5.96 -8.99 -8.51
N LEU A 86 5.65 -8.91 -7.22
CA LEU A 86 4.44 -9.47 -6.61
C LEU A 86 3.16 -8.69 -6.96
N GLY A 87 3.27 -7.62 -7.74
CA GLY A 87 2.11 -6.83 -8.14
C GLY A 87 1.67 -5.78 -7.14
N CYS A 88 2.44 -5.52 -6.08
CA CYS A 88 2.11 -4.53 -5.07
C CYS A 88 2.05 -3.11 -5.64
N TRP A 89 1.15 -2.33 -5.06
CA TRP A 89 1.09 -0.89 -5.16
C TRP A 89 1.80 -0.26 -3.96
N PHE A 90 2.12 1.01 -4.05
CA PHE A 90 2.77 1.75 -2.98
C PHE A 90 2.01 3.04 -2.73
N SER A 91 1.83 3.44 -1.49
CA SER A 91 1.38 4.78 -1.15
C SER A 91 2.45 5.53 -0.37
N VAL A 92 2.58 6.80 -0.66
CA VAL A 92 3.57 7.70 -0.05
C VAL A 92 2.90 8.97 0.44
N GLY A 93 3.30 9.42 1.61
CA GLY A 93 2.77 10.63 2.23
C GLY A 93 3.83 11.71 2.43
N PRO A 94 3.40 12.95 2.75
CA PRO A 94 4.30 14.07 3.00
C PRO A 94 5.33 13.76 4.09
N ALA A 95 4.91 13.11 5.18
CA ALA A 95 5.78 12.77 6.30
C ALA A 95 6.90 11.77 5.91
N MET A 96 6.57 10.75 5.11
CA MET A 96 7.57 9.80 4.56
C MET A 96 8.62 10.53 3.72
N LEU A 97 8.18 11.47 2.87
CA LEU A 97 9.02 12.15 1.89
C LEU A 97 9.90 13.28 2.47
N ARG A 98 9.73 13.63 3.75
CA ARG A 98 10.68 14.50 4.46
C ARG A 98 12.03 13.84 4.65
N SER A 99 12.08 12.51 4.74
CA SER A 99 13.32 11.78 4.96
C SER A 99 14.04 11.49 3.64
N ARG A 100 15.38 11.54 3.67
CA ARG A 100 16.22 11.12 2.53
C ARG A 100 15.92 9.68 2.12
N LYS A 101 15.80 8.77 3.11
CA LYS A 101 15.46 7.35 2.86
C LYS A 101 14.12 7.20 2.14
N GLY A 102 13.08 7.95 2.55
CA GLY A 102 11.77 7.93 1.88
C GLY A 102 11.84 8.34 0.41
N ARG A 103 12.62 9.40 0.10
CA ARG A 103 12.86 9.86 -1.28
C ARG A 103 13.64 8.84 -2.11
N GLU A 104 14.66 8.19 -1.53
CA GLU A 104 15.42 7.12 -2.19
C GLU A 104 14.56 5.89 -2.50
N LEU A 105 13.64 5.53 -1.61
CA LEU A 105 12.68 4.45 -1.84
C LEU A 105 11.66 4.82 -2.91
N LEU A 106 11.11 6.05 -2.87
CA LEU A 106 10.22 6.56 -3.91
C LEU A 106 10.85 6.47 -5.30
N ALA A 107 12.13 6.85 -5.44
CA ALA A 107 12.87 6.74 -6.71
C ALA A 107 12.95 5.29 -7.25
N SER A 108 12.83 4.29 -6.38
CA SER A 108 12.85 2.86 -6.74
C SER A 108 11.45 2.30 -7.00
N MET A 109 10.39 2.99 -6.61
CA MET A 109 9.00 2.53 -6.79
C MET A 109 8.53 2.73 -8.23
N PRO A 110 7.76 1.79 -8.80
CA PRO A 110 7.22 1.93 -10.15
C PRO A 110 6.18 3.06 -10.20
N ARG A 111 6.44 4.09 -11.00
CA ARG A 111 5.56 5.27 -11.14
C ARG A 111 4.10 4.92 -11.44
N HIS A 112 3.87 3.86 -12.23
CA HIS A 112 2.53 3.40 -12.64
C HIS A 112 1.77 2.61 -11.57
N ARG A 113 2.33 2.47 -10.36
CA ARG A 113 1.72 1.83 -9.18
C ARG A 113 1.90 2.66 -7.91
N LEU A 114 2.22 3.96 -8.07
CA LEU A 114 2.30 4.89 -6.95
C LEU A 114 0.95 5.53 -6.69
N LEU A 115 0.61 5.62 -5.42
CA LEU A 115 -0.52 6.37 -4.88
C LEU A 115 -0.02 7.37 -3.84
N THR A 116 -0.86 8.30 -3.44
CA THR A 116 -0.59 9.22 -2.34
C THR A 116 -1.46 8.90 -1.13
N GLU A 117 -0.94 9.23 0.05
CA GLU A 117 -1.61 9.07 1.33
C GLU A 117 -1.22 10.20 2.28
N THR A 118 -1.84 10.27 3.45
CA THR A 118 -1.43 11.20 4.52
C THR A 118 -0.95 10.47 5.77
N ASP A 119 -1.44 9.26 6.00
CA ASP A 119 -1.31 8.53 7.26
C ASP A 119 -1.86 9.33 8.47
N GLY A 120 -2.78 10.23 8.18
CA GLY A 120 -3.45 11.02 9.23
C GLY A 120 -4.51 10.24 9.99
N PRO A 121 -4.66 10.49 11.28
CA PRO A 121 -4.04 11.55 12.09
C PRO A 121 -2.68 11.17 12.71
N PHE A 122 -2.11 10.00 12.41
CA PHE A 122 -0.87 9.50 13.01
C PHE A 122 0.37 10.24 12.50
N ALA A 123 0.35 10.71 11.26
CA ALA A 123 1.34 11.62 10.74
C ALA A 123 0.93 13.07 10.94
N THR A 124 1.93 13.92 11.19
CA THR A 124 1.71 15.35 11.46
C THR A 124 2.45 16.22 10.45
N ASP A 125 1.91 17.41 10.21
CA ASP A 125 2.62 18.51 9.60
C ASP A 125 2.78 19.62 10.66
N VAL A 126 4.01 20.10 10.85
CA VAL A 126 4.49 21.07 11.84
C VAL A 126 3.68 21.07 13.15
N ASP A 127 2.46 21.60 13.16
CA ASP A 127 1.67 21.87 14.37
C ASP A 127 0.29 21.15 14.38
N ARG A 128 -0.03 20.35 13.38
CA ARG A 128 -1.33 19.66 13.30
C ARG A 128 -1.24 18.25 12.70
N PRO A 129 -2.17 17.36 13.04
CA PRO A 129 -2.33 16.10 12.31
C PRO A 129 -2.63 16.34 10.84
N LEU A 130 -2.06 15.49 9.97
CA LEU A 130 -2.45 15.44 8.57
C LEU A 130 -3.86 14.85 8.44
N MET A 131 -4.63 15.39 7.51
CA MET A 131 -5.99 14.97 7.24
C MET A 131 -6.09 14.41 5.81
N PRO A 132 -7.12 13.64 5.45
CA PRO A 132 -7.23 13.02 4.11
C PRO A 132 -7.11 14.03 2.95
N TRP A 133 -7.56 15.26 3.12
CA TRP A 133 -7.46 16.32 2.09
C TRP A 133 -6.06 16.93 1.95
N ASP A 134 -5.14 16.63 2.86
CA ASP A 134 -3.74 17.08 2.78
C ASP A 134 -2.87 16.20 1.86
N VAL A 135 -3.45 15.22 1.21
CA VAL A 135 -2.76 14.27 0.33
C VAL A 135 -1.97 14.96 -0.79
N CYS A 136 -2.43 16.10 -1.29
CA CYS A 136 -1.74 16.88 -2.31
C CYS A 136 -0.39 17.46 -1.84
N MET A 137 -0.15 17.55 -0.53
CA MET A 137 1.12 18.02 0.03
C MET A 137 2.31 17.10 -0.32
N ALA A 138 2.05 15.85 -0.74
CA ALA A 138 3.10 14.94 -1.21
C ALA A 138 3.58 15.27 -2.64
N LEU A 139 2.75 15.92 -3.47
CA LEU A 139 3.01 16.10 -4.90
C LEU A 139 4.31 16.85 -5.23
N PRO A 140 4.67 17.96 -4.54
CA PRO A 140 5.92 18.66 -4.81
C PRO A 140 7.16 17.78 -4.58
N ALA A 141 7.20 17.02 -3.48
CA ALA A 141 8.32 16.15 -3.16
C ALA A 141 8.44 14.97 -4.13
N ILE A 142 7.32 14.43 -4.62
CA ILE A 142 7.32 13.40 -5.67
C ILE A 142 7.82 14.00 -6.98
N ALA A 143 7.39 15.21 -7.33
CA ALA A 143 7.79 15.91 -8.55
C ALA A 143 9.30 16.17 -8.60
N GLU A 144 9.90 16.57 -7.48
CA GLU A 144 11.35 16.73 -7.35
C GLU A 144 12.09 15.41 -7.65
N VAL A 145 11.66 14.29 -7.02
CA VAL A 145 12.30 12.98 -7.20
C VAL A 145 12.12 12.45 -8.63
N TRP A 146 11.00 12.75 -9.26
CA TRP A 146 10.69 12.30 -10.62
C TRP A 146 11.19 13.25 -11.72
N GLU A 147 11.75 14.40 -11.36
CA GLU A 147 12.18 15.45 -12.29
C GLU A 147 11.04 15.88 -13.22
N THR A 148 9.90 16.25 -12.61
CA THR A 148 8.67 16.62 -13.33
C THR A 148 7.90 17.71 -12.57
N THR A 149 6.69 18.03 -13.00
CA THR A 149 5.83 19.01 -12.32
C THR A 149 4.83 18.35 -11.36
N PRO A 150 4.41 19.03 -10.27
CA PRO A 150 3.34 18.53 -9.40
C PRO A 150 2.04 18.19 -10.14
N ALA A 151 1.69 18.97 -11.17
CA ALA A 151 0.51 18.71 -11.99
C ALA A 151 0.61 17.39 -12.76
N ASN A 152 1.79 17.05 -13.29
CA ASN A 152 2.01 15.76 -13.97
C ASN A 152 1.97 14.60 -12.97
N VAL A 153 2.52 14.77 -11.77
CA VAL A 153 2.40 13.77 -10.69
C VAL A 153 0.93 13.52 -10.35
N ASP A 154 0.13 14.56 -10.18
CA ASP A 154 -1.31 14.43 -9.88
C ASP A 154 -2.05 13.65 -10.97
N GLN A 155 -1.78 13.93 -12.24
CA GLN A 155 -2.35 13.19 -13.37
C GLN A 155 -1.99 11.70 -13.31
N ILE A 156 -0.72 11.36 -13.05
CA ILE A 156 -0.24 9.97 -12.96
C ILE A 156 -0.90 9.25 -11.77
N VAL A 157 -0.89 9.84 -10.59
CA VAL A 157 -1.46 9.25 -9.38
C VAL A 157 -2.97 9.07 -9.52
N SER A 158 -3.68 10.04 -10.09
CA SER A 158 -5.11 9.96 -10.38
C SER A 158 -5.44 8.86 -11.39
N ALA A 159 -4.61 8.69 -12.43
CA ALA A 159 -4.76 7.59 -13.40
C ALA A 159 -4.48 6.23 -12.74
N ASN A 160 -3.46 6.14 -11.90
CA ASN A 160 -3.13 4.95 -11.13
C ASN A 160 -4.28 4.52 -10.23
N PHE A 161 -4.88 5.45 -9.49
CA PHE A 161 -6.03 5.18 -8.62
C PHE A 161 -7.21 4.61 -9.41
N ARG A 162 -7.58 5.23 -10.55
CA ARG A 162 -8.63 4.71 -11.43
C ARG A 162 -8.31 3.30 -11.94
N LYS A 163 -7.07 3.05 -12.34
CA LYS A 163 -6.62 1.72 -12.78
C LYS A 163 -6.77 0.67 -11.67
N LEU A 164 -6.39 1.00 -10.44
CA LEU A 164 -6.54 0.12 -9.29
C LEU A 164 -8.02 -0.23 -9.02
N ILE A 165 -8.90 0.79 -9.03
CA ILE A 165 -10.35 0.60 -8.81
C ILE A 165 -10.95 -0.31 -9.89
N ASN A 166 -10.68 -0.04 -11.17
CA ASN A 166 -11.23 -0.79 -12.29
C ASN A 166 -10.76 -2.26 -12.31
N ALA A 167 -9.50 -2.52 -11.96
CA ALA A 167 -8.96 -3.88 -11.88
C ALA A 167 -9.71 -4.74 -10.84
N THR A 168 -10.15 -4.14 -9.73
CA THR A 168 -10.89 -4.85 -8.69
C THR A 168 -12.36 -5.09 -9.03
N GLU A 169 -12.96 -4.26 -9.87
CA GLU A 169 -14.34 -4.46 -10.34
C GLU A 169 -14.46 -5.68 -11.26
N GLN A 170 -13.48 -5.87 -12.14
CA GLN A 170 -13.39 -7.03 -13.03
C GLN A 170 -13.10 -8.33 -12.26
N GLY A 171 -12.20 -8.31 -11.27
CA GLY A 171 -11.89 -9.45 -10.42
C GLY A 171 -13.07 -9.89 -9.53
N GLY A 172 -13.88 -8.95 -9.05
CA GLY A 172 -15.09 -9.24 -8.28
C GLY A 172 -16.21 -9.89 -9.10
N ALA A 173 -16.30 -9.59 -10.38
CA ALA A 173 -17.26 -10.21 -11.29
C ALA A 173 -16.88 -11.67 -11.61
N ALA A 174 -15.60 -11.96 -11.79
CA ALA A 174 -15.10 -13.31 -12.05
C ALA A 174 -15.30 -14.25 -10.85
N ALA A 175 -15.06 -13.77 -9.62
CA ALA A 175 -15.27 -14.56 -8.41
C ALA A 175 -16.75 -14.92 -8.16
N LYS A 176 -17.68 -14.06 -8.57
CA LYS A 176 -19.13 -14.34 -8.47
C LYS A 176 -19.63 -15.39 -9.45
N LEU A 177 -18.97 -15.56 -10.60
CA LEU A 177 -19.34 -16.56 -11.61
C LEU A 177 -18.91 -17.99 -11.23
N ILE A 178 -17.85 -18.12 -10.42
CA ILE A 178 -17.34 -19.43 -9.96
C ILE A 178 -18.09 -19.93 -8.72
N GLY A 179 -18.74 -19.05 -7.96
CA GLY A 179 -19.47 -19.40 -6.75
C GLY A 179 -20.94 -19.83 -6.95
N ASN A 180 -21.41 -19.91 -8.18
CA ASN A 180 -22.79 -20.28 -8.54
C ASN A 180 -22.89 -21.59 -9.34
N CYS A 181 -21.89 -22.49 -9.22
CA CYS A 181 -21.97 -23.86 -9.73
C CYS A 181 -22.10 -24.86 -8.58
#